data_6e2c8a8d118491695781fe865d29c9d1
#
_entry.id   6e2c8a8d118491695781fe865d29c9d1
#
_cell.length_a   1.000
_cell.length_b   1.000
_cell.length_c   1.000
_cell.angle_alpha   90.00
_cell.angle_beta   90.00
_cell.angle_gamma   90.00
#
_symmetry.space_group_name_H-M   'P 1'
#
loop_
_entity.id
_entity.type
_entity.pdbx_description
1 polymer ?
#
loop_
_entity_poly.entity_id
_entity_poly.type
_entity_poly.pdbx_seq_one_letter_code
_entity_poly.pdbx_strand_id
1 'polypeptide(L)'
;VPPTLVAFGVTTADSRKVLSPEFKAAGENIYYIPGQALSAEIDFDLIKSNFAQFEAIQADHKVTSASAVKYGGVLESLALATFGNHIGAEVTLPELETALTAQLGGFVFTSPEEIAGVEKIGQTSVDFTLTVNGVKLDGQKLDSAFQGKLEEVYPTEFAQAKELEEVPAVASNAVIKAKETIEKPVVYIPVFPGTNSEYDSAKAFEKEGAEVNLVPFVTLNEEAIVKSVETMVDNIGKANILFFAGGFSAADEPDGSAKFIVNILLNEKVRAAIDSFIARGGLIIGICNGFQALVKSGLLPYGNFEDATSTSPTLFYNDANQHVAKMVETRIANTNSPWLAGVQVGDIHAIPVSHGEGKF
;
A
#
# COMPACT_ATOMS: atom_id res chain seq x y z
N VAL A 1 3.12 11.06 20.00
CA VAL A 1 1.99 10.85 19.08
C VAL A 1 0.73 11.29 19.80
N PRO A 2 -0.13 12.16 19.23
CA PRO A 2 -1.39 12.53 19.86
C PRO A 2 -2.28 11.29 20.03
N PRO A 3 -3.17 11.26 21.03
CA PRO A 3 -4.13 10.18 21.19
C PRO A 3 -4.95 10.02 19.90
N THR A 4 -4.87 8.85 19.29
CA THR A 4 -5.51 8.59 17.99
C THR A 4 -6.38 7.33 18.11
N LEU A 5 -7.65 7.45 17.77
CA LEU A 5 -8.56 6.32 17.60
C LEU A 5 -8.70 6.05 16.10
N VAL A 6 -8.37 4.83 15.70
CA VAL A 6 -8.61 4.34 14.34
C VAL A 6 -9.70 3.28 14.39
N ALA A 7 -10.76 3.49 13.62
CA ALA A 7 -11.84 2.52 13.46
C ALA A 7 -12.05 2.24 11.97
N PHE A 8 -12.20 0.98 11.61
CA PHE A 8 -12.55 0.58 10.26
C PHE A 8 -13.56 -0.56 10.27
N GLY A 9 -14.46 -0.50 9.29
CA GLY A 9 -15.44 -1.56 9.04
C GLY A 9 -15.12 -2.27 7.73
N VAL A 10 -15.37 -3.56 7.68
CA VAL A 10 -15.19 -4.38 6.48
C VAL A 10 -16.51 -5.06 6.12
N THR A 11 -16.88 -4.96 4.86
CA THR A 11 -18.04 -5.65 4.30
C THR A 11 -17.75 -6.10 2.86
N THR A 12 -18.58 -6.97 2.34
CA THR A 12 -18.52 -7.38 0.93
C THR A 12 -19.52 -6.58 0.10
N ALA A 13 -19.12 -6.20 -1.12
CA ALA A 13 -19.99 -5.53 -2.08
C ALA A 13 -19.78 -6.13 -3.49
N ASP A 14 -20.78 -5.97 -4.34
CA ASP A 14 -20.63 -6.27 -5.78
C ASP A 14 -19.79 -5.17 -6.42
N SER A 15 -18.60 -5.52 -6.92
CA SER A 15 -17.67 -4.57 -7.53
C SER A 15 -18.25 -3.79 -8.72
N ARG A 16 -19.27 -4.35 -9.39
CA ARG A 16 -19.99 -3.70 -10.49
C ARG A 16 -20.89 -2.54 -10.05
N LYS A 17 -21.21 -2.47 -8.74
CA LYS A 17 -22.04 -1.43 -8.14
C LYS A 17 -21.23 -0.35 -7.43
N VAL A 18 -19.90 -0.49 -7.38
CA VAL A 18 -19.03 0.51 -6.76
C VAL A 18 -18.96 1.73 -7.66
N LEU A 19 -19.20 2.91 -7.08
CA LEU A 19 -19.12 4.21 -7.73
C LEU A 19 -17.89 4.96 -7.24
N SER A 20 -17.27 5.71 -8.11
CA SER A 20 -16.22 6.67 -7.75
C SER A 20 -16.76 8.12 -7.76
N PRO A 21 -16.12 9.04 -7.05
CA PRO A 21 -16.68 10.37 -6.82
C PRO A 21 -16.55 11.33 -8.01
N GLU A 22 -15.59 11.11 -8.93
CA GLU A 22 -15.32 12.03 -10.03
C GLU A 22 -16.44 12.03 -11.09
N PHE A 23 -16.79 13.19 -11.64
CA PHE A 23 -17.75 13.33 -12.74
C PHE A 23 -17.29 12.56 -13.98
N LYS A 24 -18.20 11.84 -14.64
CA LYS A 24 -17.88 10.91 -15.75
C LYS A 24 -18.10 11.53 -17.13
N ALA A 25 -19.13 12.36 -17.26
CA ALA A 25 -19.48 13.01 -18.52
C ALA A 25 -20.08 14.40 -18.28
N ALA A 26 -19.95 15.28 -19.24
CA ALA A 26 -20.64 16.57 -19.23
C ALA A 26 -22.13 16.42 -19.60
N GLY A 27 -22.99 17.28 -19.08
CA GLY A 27 -24.42 17.29 -19.31
C GLY A 27 -25.22 16.33 -18.42
N GLU A 28 -24.58 15.66 -17.46
CA GLU A 28 -25.29 14.84 -16.47
C GLU A 28 -25.90 15.71 -15.37
N ASN A 29 -27.06 15.30 -14.89
CA ASN A 29 -27.74 15.96 -13.78
C ASN A 29 -27.00 15.70 -12.46
N ILE A 30 -26.88 16.72 -11.63
CA ILE A 30 -26.28 16.64 -10.30
C ILE A 30 -27.40 16.68 -9.27
N TYR A 31 -27.43 15.70 -8.41
CA TYR A 31 -28.41 15.54 -7.35
C TYR A 31 -27.75 15.63 -5.97
N TYR A 32 -28.53 16.08 -5.00
CA TYR A 32 -28.09 16.25 -3.64
C TYR A 32 -29.12 15.68 -2.65
N ILE A 33 -28.67 14.82 -1.75
CA ILE A 33 -29.40 14.37 -0.57
C ILE A 33 -28.71 15.03 0.62
N PRO A 34 -29.36 16.01 1.28
CA PRO A 34 -28.74 16.70 2.42
C PRO A 34 -28.58 15.78 3.61
N GLY A 35 -27.38 15.81 4.21
CA GLY A 35 -27.09 15.10 5.45
C GLY A 35 -27.39 15.97 6.68
N GLN A 36 -27.21 15.37 7.84
CA GLN A 36 -27.23 16.09 9.10
C GLN A 36 -25.99 16.96 9.24
N ALA A 37 -26.13 18.23 9.61
CA ALA A 37 -24.99 19.06 10.03
C ALA A 37 -24.27 18.40 11.21
N LEU A 38 -22.93 18.41 11.17
CA LEU A 38 -22.14 17.79 12.23
C LEU A 38 -22.41 18.47 13.59
N SER A 39 -22.88 17.69 14.53
CA SER A 39 -23.21 18.13 15.90
C SER A 39 -22.85 17.07 16.93
N ALA A 40 -22.98 17.39 18.22
CA ALA A 40 -22.77 16.45 19.30
C ALA A 40 -23.84 15.34 19.35
N GLU A 41 -25.03 15.62 18.83
CA GLU A 41 -26.12 14.64 18.75
C GLU A 41 -26.24 14.17 17.29
N ILE A 42 -26.18 12.86 17.10
CA ILE A 42 -26.26 12.22 15.78
C ILE A 42 -27.66 11.63 15.59
N ASP A 43 -28.35 12.06 14.54
CA ASP A 43 -29.61 11.50 14.09
C ASP A 43 -29.35 10.28 13.18
N PHE A 44 -29.25 9.09 13.80
CA PHE A 44 -29.03 7.85 13.07
C PHE A 44 -30.19 7.45 12.17
N ASP A 45 -31.41 7.91 12.45
CA ASP A 45 -32.58 7.56 11.65
C ASP A 45 -32.59 8.38 10.34
N LEU A 46 -32.23 9.66 10.38
CA LEU A 46 -32.00 10.45 9.18
C LEU A 46 -30.88 9.84 8.32
N ILE A 47 -29.75 9.51 8.94
CA ILE A 47 -28.62 8.90 8.21
C ILE A 47 -29.05 7.61 7.53
N LYS A 48 -29.70 6.69 8.24
CA LYS A 48 -30.21 5.43 7.67
C LYS A 48 -31.20 5.66 6.54
N SER A 49 -32.11 6.64 6.72
CA SER A 49 -33.08 7.01 5.69
C SER A 49 -32.41 7.50 4.41
N ASN A 50 -31.39 8.35 4.52
CA ASN A 50 -30.63 8.86 3.38
C ASN A 50 -29.87 7.74 2.66
N PHE A 51 -29.26 6.81 3.40
CA PHE A 51 -28.61 5.62 2.81
C PHE A 51 -29.62 4.75 2.05
N ALA A 52 -30.78 4.47 2.66
CA ALA A 52 -31.84 3.69 2.02
C ALA A 52 -32.38 4.37 0.76
N GLN A 53 -32.55 5.71 0.80
CA GLN A 53 -32.96 6.50 -0.37
C GLN A 53 -31.92 6.40 -1.49
N PHE A 54 -30.64 6.59 -1.18
CA PHE A 54 -29.56 6.50 -2.17
C PHE A 54 -29.45 5.10 -2.77
N GLU A 55 -29.55 4.06 -1.94
CA GLU A 55 -29.54 2.68 -2.40
C GLU A 55 -30.70 2.36 -3.35
N ALA A 56 -31.91 2.84 -3.05
CA ALA A 56 -33.06 2.70 -3.94
C ALA A 56 -32.84 3.42 -5.27
N ILE A 57 -32.30 4.65 -5.25
CA ILE A 57 -31.95 5.39 -6.46
C ILE A 57 -30.93 4.63 -7.30
N GLN A 58 -29.89 4.10 -6.69
CA GLN A 58 -28.85 3.31 -7.39
C GLN A 58 -29.40 1.99 -7.97
N ALA A 59 -30.43 1.42 -7.36
CA ALA A 59 -31.08 0.20 -7.87
C ALA A 59 -31.97 0.48 -9.08
N ASP A 60 -32.68 1.62 -9.10
CA ASP A 60 -33.70 1.93 -10.08
C ASP A 60 -33.20 2.81 -11.23
N HIS A 61 -32.10 3.54 -11.04
CA HIS A 61 -31.57 4.52 -11.98
C HIS A 61 -30.07 4.32 -12.25
N LYS A 62 -29.62 4.83 -13.41
CA LYS A 62 -28.21 4.85 -13.74
C LYS A 62 -27.48 5.98 -13.01
N VAL A 63 -26.83 5.69 -11.89
CA VAL A 63 -25.93 6.59 -11.20
C VAL A 63 -24.51 6.41 -11.75
N THR A 64 -23.86 7.50 -12.14
CA THR A 64 -22.55 7.48 -12.80
C THR A 64 -21.40 7.84 -11.85
N SER A 65 -21.63 8.74 -10.91
CA SER A 65 -20.68 9.06 -9.83
C SER A 65 -21.42 9.36 -8.54
N ALA A 66 -20.76 9.14 -7.40
CA ALA A 66 -21.32 9.49 -6.10
C ALA A 66 -20.23 9.74 -5.06
N SER A 67 -20.48 10.72 -4.18
CA SER A 67 -19.65 10.98 -3.01
C SER A 67 -20.51 11.27 -1.77
N ALA A 68 -20.03 10.82 -0.61
CA ALA A 68 -20.60 11.23 0.66
C ALA A 68 -20.14 12.67 0.99
N VAL A 69 -21.06 13.51 1.43
CA VAL A 69 -20.73 14.85 1.93
C VAL A 69 -20.00 14.71 3.27
N LYS A 70 -18.87 15.42 3.43
CA LYS A 70 -17.98 15.32 4.60
C LYS A 70 -17.73 16.70 5.23
N TYR A 71 -16.49 16.92 5.68
CA TYR A 71 -16.10 18.09 6.48
C TYR A 71 -16.21 19.42 5.76
N GLY A 72 -15.93 19.50 4.47
CA GLY A 72 -16.06 20.73 3.66
C GLY A 72 -17.42 20.89 3.01
N GLY A 73 -18.42 20.13 3.43
CA GLY A 73 -19.79 20.23 2.95
C GLY A 73 -19.99 19.79 1.49
N VAL A 74 -21.14 20.17 0.93
CA VAL A 74 -21.49 19.86 -0.46
C VAL A 74 -20.55 20.52 -1.46
N LEU A 75 -20.01 21.70 -1.12
CA LEU A 75 -19.10 22.43 -1.99
C LEU A 75 -17.75 21.72 -2.17
N GLU A 76 -17.19 21.15 -1.10
CA GLU A 76 -15.99 20.31 -1.18
C GLU A 76 -16.25 19.08 -2.06
N SER A 77 -17.37 18.38 -1.84
CA SER A 77 -17.74 17.20 -2.63
C SER A 77 -17.84 17.51 -4.13
N LEU A 78 -18.43 18.65 -4.48
CA LEU A 78 -18.51 19.12 -5.87
C LEU A 78 -17.14 19.48 -6.45
N ALA A 79 -16.31 20.21 -5.69
CA ALA A 79 -14.96 20.57 -6.14
C ALA A 79 -14.10 19.33 -6.41
N LEU A 80 -14.05 18.38 -5.47
CA LEU A 80 -13.30 17.14 -5.62
C LEU A 80 -13.80 16.29 -6.80
N ALA A 81 -15.12 16.29 -7.06
CA ALA A 81 -15.68 15.56 -8.18
C ALA A 81 -15.25 16.11 -9.55
N THR A 82 -14.85 17.39 -9.64
CA THR A 82 -14.36 17.99 -10.89
C THR A 82 -12.91 17.56 -11.24
N PHE A 83 -12.07 17.17 -10.25
CA PHE A 83 -10.62 17.01 -10.44
C PHE A 83 -10.25 15.81 -11.31
N GLY A 84 -10.90 14.66 -11.10
CA GLY A 84 -10.47 13.40 -11.70
C GLY A 84 -10.46 13.37 -13.22
N ASN A 85 -11.51 13.94 -13.85
CA ASN A 85 -11.67 13.97 -15.32
C ASN A 85 -11.68 15.38 -15.89
N HIS A 86 -11.39 16.41 -15.09
CA HIS A 86 -11.45 17.83 -15.46
C HIS A 86 -12.82 18.24 -16.04
N ILE A 87 -13.89 17.66 -15.50
CA ILE A 87 -15.27 17.96 -15.87
C ILE A 87 -15.81 18.95 -14.83
N GLY A 88 -16.27 20.12 -15.30
CA GLY A 88 -16.83 21.13 -14.44
C GLY A 88 -18.29 20.90 -14.08
N ALA A 89 -18.86 21.87 -13.39
CA ALA A 89 -20.28 21.84 -13.03
C ALA A 89 -20.84 23.24 -12.88
N GLU A 90 -22.15 23.38 -13.17
CA GLU A 90 -22.93 24.55 -12.83
C GLU A 90 -24.03 24.14 -11.86
N VAL A 91 -24.01 24.70 -10.65
CA VAL A 91 -24.91 24.34 -9.56
C VAL A 91 -25.54 25.56 -8.90
N THR A 92 -26.74 25.36 -8.40
CA THR A 92 -27.45 26.33 -7.55
C THR A 92 -27.65 25.70 -6.18
N LEU A 93 -27.08 26.31 -5.14
CA LEU A 93 -27.21 25.89 -3.75
C LEU A 93 -28.01 26.89 -2.94
N PRO A 94 -28.81 26.47 -1.95
CA PRO A 94 -29.69 27.37 -1.21
C PRO A 94 -28.94 28.49 -0.50
N GLU A 95 -27.90 28.15 0.23
CA GLU A 95 -27.06 29.08 0.99
C GLU A 95 -25.59 28.64 0.98
N LEU A 96 -24.68 29.60 0.74
CA LEU A 96 -23.27 29.31 0.64
C LEU A 96 -22.63 28.82 1.98
N GLU A 97 -23.12 29.37 3.11
CA GLU A 97 -22.65 28.96 4.43
C GLU A 97 -22.99 27.48 4.71
N THR A 98 -24.24 27.09 4.36
CA THR A 98 -24.68 25.68 4.49
C THR A 98 -23.90 24.77 3.55
N ALA A 99 -23.50 25.26 2.37
CA ALA A 99 -22.73 24.48 1.40
C ALA A 99 -21.33 24.09 1.89
N LEU A 100 -20.75 24.80 2.85
CA LEU A 100 -19.46 24.50 3.48
C LEU A 100 -19.59 23.76 4.83
N THR A 101 -20.82 23.58 5.31
CA THR A 101 -21.04 22.93 6.60
C THR A 101 -20.76 21.43 6.53
N ALA A 102 -19.95 20.93 7.46
CA ALA A 102 -19.70 19.50 7.61
C ALA A 102 -20.99 18.72 7.85
N GLN A 103 -21.15 17.60 7.16
CA GLN A 103 -22.36 16.78 7.23
C GLN A 103 -22.07 15.31 7.42
N LEU A 104 -23.06 14.60 7.93
CA LEU A 104 -23.09 13.14 8.05
C LEU A 104 -24.28 12.58 7.26
N GLY A 105 -24.04 11.54 6.48
CA GLY A 105 -25.09 10.83 5.74
C GLY A 105 -25.71 11.61 4.59
N GLY A 106 -25.05 12.67 4.09
CA GLY A 106 -25.43 13.36 2.86
C GLY A 106 -24.71 12.80 1.63
N PHE A 107 -25.31 12.94 0.45
CA PHE A 107 -24.76 12.45 -0.82
C PHE A 107 -24.86 13.48 -1.93
N VAL A 108 -23.81 13.59 -2.74
CA VAL A 108 -23.83 14.23 -4.07
C VAL A 108 -23.58 13.14 -5.10
N PHE A 109 -24.41 13.10 -6.14
CA PHE A 109 -24.26 12.09 -7.19
C PHE A 109 -24.73 12.61 -8.54
N THR A 110 -24.33 11.93 -9.62
CA THR A 110 -24.70 12.28 -10.99
C THR A 110 -25.48 11.17 -11.69
N SER A 111 -26.37 11.58 -12.59
CA SER A 111 -27.12 10.68 -13.45
C SER A 111 -27.43 11.37 -14.79
N PRO A 112 -27.38 10.64 -15.92
CA PRO A 112 -27.94 11.16 -17.18
C PRO A 112 -29.47 11.20 -17.20
N GLU A 113 -30.12 10.57 -16.21
CA GLU A 113 -31.56 10.46 -16.10
C GLU A 113 -32.15 11.57 -15.23
N GLU A 114 -33.41 11.94 -15.47
CA GLU A 114 -34.19 12.74 -14.55
C GLU A 114 -34.76 11.86 -13.43
N ILE A 115 -34.42 12.17 -12.18
CA ILE A 115 -34.80 11.39 -11.00
C ILE A 115 -35.79 12.22 -10.18
N ALA A 116 -37.00 11.73 -10.03
CA ALA A 116 -38.03 12.37 -9.22
C ALA A 116 -37.81 12.11 -7.71
N GLY A 117 -38.21 13.06 -6.88
CA GLY A 117 -38.19 12.93 -5.42
C GLY A 117 -36.83 13.17 -4.77
N VAL A 118 -35.82 13.61 -5.51
CA VAL A 118 -34.55 14.09 -5.02
C VAL A 118 -34.17 15.42 -5.59
N GLU A 119 -33.48 16.25 -4.83
CA GLU A 119 -33.13 17.63 -5.23
C GLU A 119 -32.08 17.60 -6.33
N LYS A 120 -32.43 18.15 -7.51
CA LYS A 120 -31.49 18.43 -8.59
C LYS A 120 -30.89 19.81 -8.37
N ILE A 121 -29.58 19.84 -8.13
CA ILE A 121 -28.88 21.11 -7.84
C ILE A 121 -28.14 21.68 -9.05
N GLY A 122 -28.01 20.96 -10.16
CA GLY A 122 -27.33 21.47 -11.35
C GLY A 122 -27.02 20.42 -12.39
N GLN A 123 -26.01 20.71 -13.21
CA GLN A 123 -25.51 19.83 -14.25
C GLN A 123 -23.98 19.93 -14.36
N THR A 124 -23.35 18.84 -14.83
CA THR A 124 -21.95 18.82 -15.20
C THR A 124 -21.70 19.57 -16.50
N SER A 125 -20.50 20.16 -16.67
CA SER A 125 -20.13 20.97 -17.85
C SER A 125 -18.80 20.48 -18.45
N VAL A 126 -18.57 20.83 -19.72
CA VAL A 126 -17.34 20.46 -20.43
C VAL A 126 -16.12 21.21 -19.88
N ASP A 127 -16.32 22.48 -19.52
CA ASP A 127 -15.24 23.34 -19.04
C ASP A 127 -14.83 22.95 -17.62
N PHE A 128 -13.55 22.87 -17.34
CA PHE A 128 -13.03 22.61 -16.00
C PHE A 128 -13.22 23.83 -15.09
N THR A 129 -14.49 24.13 -14.78
CA THR A 129 -14.93 25.27 -13.98
C THR A 129 -16.09 24.83 -13.08
N LEU A 130 -16.01 25.12 -11.80
CA LEU A 130 -17.14 24.95 -10.89
C LEU A 130 -17.89 26.32 -10.75
N THR A 131 -19.10 26.40 -11.28
CA THR A 131 -19.93 27.55 -11.14
C THR A 131 -21.00 27.34 -10.07
N VAL A 132 -20.97 28.14 -9.01
CA VAL A 132 -21.89 28.03 -7.87
C VAL A 132 -22.66 29.35 -7.75
N ASN A 133 -23.99 29.33 -7.88
CA ASN A 133 -24.84 30.50 -7.82
C ASN A 133 -24.35 31.65 -8.76
N GLY A 134 -23.84 31.27 -9.94
CA GLY A 134 -23.29 32.22 -10.92
C GLY A 134 -21.84 32.67 -10.67
N VAL A 135 -21.23 32.29 -9.55
CA VAL A 135 -19.82 32.56 -9.26
C VAL A 135 -18.97 31.47 -9.87
N LYS A 136 -18.04 31.85 -10.74
CA LYS A 136 -17.12 30.92 -11.42
C LYS A 136 -15.86 30.71 -10.61
N LEU A 137 -15.56 29.44 -10.33
CA LEU A 137 -14.32 28.96 -9.68
C LEU A 137 -13.53 28.16 -10.69
N ASP A 138 -12.32 28.60 -10.96
CA ASP A 138 -11.39 27.94 -11.89
C ASP A 138 -10.95 26.58 -11.32
N GLY A 139 -11.24 25.49 -12.03
CA GLY A 139 -10.95 24.13 -11.59
C GLY A 139 -9.47 23.87 -11.37
N GLN A 140 -8.60 24.41 -12.24
CA GLN A 140 -7.15 24.25 -12.09
C GLN A 140 -6.62 24.93 -10.82
N LYS A 141 -7.19 26.11 -10.47
CA LYS A 141 -6.82 26.80 -9.23
C LYS A 141 -7.30 26.06 -7.99
N LEU A 142 -8.51 25.47 -8.05
CA LEU A 142 -9.06 24.68 -6.95
C LEU A 142 -8.20 23.42 -6.73
N ASP A 143 -7.88 22.70 -7.79
CA ASP A 143 -7.06 21.50 -7.75
C ASP A 143 -5.63 21.81 -7.23
N SER A 144 -4.98 22.85 -7.77
CA SER A 144 -3.66 23.27 -7.29
C SER A 144 -3.68 23.70 -5.82
N ALA A 145 -4.74 24.36 -5.34
CA ALA A 145 -4.86 24.74 -3.93
C ALA A 145 -5.07 23.52 -3.03
N PHE A 146 -5.80 22.52 -3.51
CA PHE A 146 -6.01 21.25 -2.79
C PHE A 146 -4.73 20.44 -2.69
N GLN A 147 -4.06 20.20 -3.80
CA GLN A 147 -2.83 19.41 -3.84
C GLN A 147 -1.65 20.12 -3.18
N GLY A 148 -1.50 21.42 -3.42
CA GLY A 148 -0.36 22.20 -2.91
C GLY A 148 -0.33 22.39 -1.39
N LYS A 149 -1.41 22.08 -0.68
CA LYS A 149 -1.48 22.29 0.78
C LYS A 149 -0.42 21.51 1.56
N LEU A 150 -0.05 20.35 1.09
CA LEU A 150 0.92 19.46 1.73
C LEU A 150 2.23 19.34 0.94
N GLU A 151 2.42 20.12 -0.11
CA GLU A 151 3.56 19.98 -1.03
C GLU A 151 4.92 20.16 -0.35
N GLU A 152 5.01 21.00 0.70
CA GLU A 152 6.24 21.15 1.49
C GLU A 152 6.61 19.90 2.30
N VAL A 153 5.60 19.12 2.69
CA VAL A 153 5.79 17.92 3.54
C VAL A 153 5.75 16.65 2.72
N TYR A 154 4.88 16.61 1.72
CA TYR A 154 4.67 15.48 0.81
C TYR A 154 4.69 15.98 -0.64
N PRO A 155 5.87 16.26 -1.20
CA PRO A 155 5.97 16.77 -2.55
C PRO A 155 5.41 15.76 -3.57
N THR A 156 4.64 16.26 -4.53
CA THR A 156 4.07 15.45 -5.63
C THR A 156 5.07 15.30 -6.78
N GLU A 157 6.00 16.23 -6.90
CA GLU A 157 7.08 16.19 -7.88
C GLU A 157 8.43 16.11 -7.15
N PHE A 158 9.30 15.25 -7.63
CA PHE A 158 10.68 15.11 -7.13
C PHE A 158 11.66 15.56 -8.17
N ALA A 159 12.81 16.07 -7.71
CA ALA A 159 13.95 16.25 -8.61
C ALA A 159 14.19 14.93 -9.34
N GLN A 160 14.12 14.97 -10.67
CA GLN A 160 14.36 13.78 -11.47
C GLN A 160 15.69 13.16 -11.04
N ALA A 161 15.68 11.85 -10.80
CA ALA A 161 16.89 11.10 -10.59
C ALA A 161 17.85 11.40 -11.74
N LYS A 162 19.13 11.61 -11.42
CA LYS A 162 20.20 11.63 -12.44
C LYS A 162 20.01 10.43 -13.35
N GLU A 163 20.36 10.57 -14.63
CA GLU A 163 20.30 9.48 -15.60
C GLU A 163 20.73 8.17 -14.92
N LEU A 164 19.84 7.18 -14.96
CA LEU A 164 20.15 5.86 -14.42
C LEU A 164 21.29 5.29 -15.24
N GLU A 165 22.38 4.92 -14.59
CA GLU A 165 23.44 4.17 -15.25
C GLU A 165 22.82 2.86 -15.81
N GLU A 166 23.04 2.61 -17.09
CA GLU A 166 22.69 1.31 -17.66
C GLU A 166 23.50 0.23 -16.93
N VAL A 167 22.84 -0.55 -16.10
CA VAL A 167 23.44 -1.76 -15.53
C VAL A 167 23.61 -2.76 -16.66
N PRO A 168 24.84 -3.06 -17.10
CA PRO A 168 25.05 -4.01 -18.17
C PRO A 168 24.50 -5.38 -17.75
N ALA A 169 23.68 -5.98 -18.63
CA ALA A 169 23.26 -7.35 -18.44
C ALA A 169 24.52 -8.24 -18.42
N VAL A 170 24.83 -8.83 -17.28
CA VAL A 170 25.89 -9.82 -17.19
C VAL A 170 25.34 -11.08 -17.83
N ALA A 171 25.74 -11.37 -19.07
CA ALA A 171 25.33 -12.54 -19.80
C ALA A 171 25.90 -13.81 -19.14
N SER A 172 25.28 -14.26 -18.09
CA SER A 172 25.51 -15.58 -17.51
C SER A 172 24.22 -16.39 -17.65
N ASN A 173 24.20 -17.30 -18.60
CA ASN A 173 23.14 -18.30 -18.76
C ASN A 173 23.39 -19.54 -17.88
N ALA A 174 24.23 -19.43 -16.86
CA ALA A 174 24.46 -20.53 -15.92
C ALA A 174 23.19 -20.74 -15.08
N VAL A 175 22.48 -21.80 -15.36
CA VAL A 175 21.37 -22.25 -14.50
C VAL A 175 22.00 -22.95 -13.29
N ILE A 176 21.98 -22.29 -12.15
CA ILE A 176 22.37 -22.88 -10.88
C ILE A 176 21.22 -23.79 -10.43
N LYS A 177 21.47 -25.10 -10.41
CA LYS A 177 20.53 -26.10 -9.89
C LYS A 177 20.90 -26.49 -8.47
N ALA A 178 19.90 -26.81 -7.66
CA ALA A 178 20.13 -27.45 -6.37
C ALA A 178 20.92 -28.72 -6.55
N LYS A 179 21.81 -29.03 -5.59
CA LYS A 179 22.61 -30.26 -5.59
C LYS A 179 21.75 -31.52 -5.45
N GLU A 180 20.65 -31.38 -4.71
CA GLU A 180 19.67 -32.43 -4.46
C GLU A 180 18.27 -31.91 -4.75
N THR A 181 17.42 -32.77 -5.30
CA THR A 181 16.01 -32.48 -5.48
C THR A 181 15.25 -32.99 -4.26
N ILE A 182 14.53 -32.10 -3.59
CA ILE A 182 13.71 -32.43 -2.42
C ILE A 182 12.26 -32.37 -2.86
N GLU A 183 11.53 -33.47 -2.76
CA GLU A 183 10.14 -33.55 -3.21
C GLU A 183 9.22 -32.61 -2.44
N LYS A 184 9.45 -32.49 -1.13
CA LYS A 184 8.68 -31.62 -0.24
C LYS A 184 9.61 -30.78 0.63
N PRO A 185 10.11 -29.64 0.11
CA PRO A 185 11.04 -28.80 0.87
C PRO A 185 10.36 -28.18 2.10
N VAL A 186 11.09 -28.07 3.19
CA VAL A 186 10.66 -27.41 4.42
C VAL A 186 11.07 -25.94 4.36
N VAL A 187 10.09 -25.05 4.45
CA VAL A 187 10.29 -23.60 4.53
C VAL A 187 10.09 -23.14 5.96
N TYR A 188 11.10 -22.53 6.53
CA TYR A 188 10.99 -21.89 7.84
C TYR A 188 10.80 -20.38 7.68
N ILE A 189 9.75 -19.86 8.28
CA ILE A 189 9.40 -18.44 8.31
C ILE A 189 9.39 -17.99 9.78
N PRO A 190 10.43 -17.34 10.29
CA PRO A 190 10.38 -16.71 11.60
C PRO A 190 9.45 -15.50 11.57
N VAL A 191 8.53 -15.43 12.53
CA VAL A 191 7.58 -14.33 12.65
C VAL A 191 8.00 -13.44 13.81
N PHE A 192 8.59 -12.30 13.51
CA PHE A 192 9.03 -11.32 14.50
C PHE A 192 7.89 -10.37 14.88
N PRO A 193 7.94 -9.69 16.03
CA PRO A 193 7.03 -8.59 16.31
C PRO A 193 7.05 -7.56 15.16
N GLY A 194 5.89 -7.28 14.57
CA GLY A 194 5.76 -6.38 13.43
C GLY A 194 5.95 -7.02 12.04
N THR A 195 6.22 -8.33 11.97
CA THR A 195 6.19 -9.06 10.69
C THR A 195 4.78 -9.04 10.09
N ASN A 196 4.69 -8.83 8.79
CA ASN A 196 3.46 -8.90 8.01
C ASN A 196 3.63 -9.81 6.80
N SER A 197 2.50 -10.27 6.24
CA SER A 197 2.45 -11.13 5.05
C SER A 197 3.08 -12.52 5.23
N GLU A 198 3.29 -12.97 6.45
CA GLU A 198 3.78 -14.31 6.75
C GLU A 198 2.80 -15.40 6.28
N TYR A 199 1.49 -15.18 6.45
CA TYR A 199 0.46 -16.11 5.99
C TYR A 199 0.34 -16.15 4.46
N ASP A 200 0.45 -14.99 3.80
CA ASP A 200 0.40 -14.93 2.33
C ASP A 200 1.63 -15.60 1.73
N SER A 201 2.78 -15.39 2.34
CA SER A 201 4.04 -16.05 1.97
C SER A 201 3.96 -17.56 2.18
N ALA A 202 3.43 -18.00 3.32
CA ALA A 202 3.23 -19.43 3.60
C ALA A 202 2.34 -20.08 2.53
N LYS A 203 1.20 -19.49 2.21
CA LYS A 203 0.30 -19.97 1.16
C LYS A 203 0.97 -20.08 -0.21
N ALA A 204 1.87 -19.13 -0.55
CA ALA A 204 2.60 -19.18 -1.81
C ALA A 204 3.50 -20.41 -1.89
N PHE A 205 4.25 -20.72 -0.82
CA PHE A 205 5.10 -21.91 -0.75
C PHE A 205 4.28 -23.21 -0.67
N GLU A 206 3.20 -23.25 0.10
CA GLU A 206 2.31 -24.42 0.22
C GLU A 206 1.65 -24.76 -1.13
N LYS A 207 1.26 -23.74 -1.90
CA LYS A 207 0.70 -23.92 -3.24
C LYS A 207 1.68 -24.61 -4.20
N GLU A 208 2.96 -24.38 -4.03
CA GLU A 208 4.02 -25.02 -4.81
C GLU A 208 4.52 -26.35 -4.16
N GLY A 209 3.81 -26.85 -3.13
CA GLY A 209 4.04 -28.17 -2.54
C GLY A 209 5.04 -28.21 -1.39
N ALA A 210 5.50 -27.07 -0.88
CA ALA A 210 6.39 -27.04 0.27
C ALA A 210 5.64 -27.30 1.59
N GLU A 211 6.38 -27.72 2.62
CA GLU A 211 5.93 -27.71 4.01
C GLU A 211 6.38 -26.42 4.68
N VAL A 212 5.46 -25.67 5.28
CA VAL A 212 5.78 -24.37 5.86
C VAL A 212 5.70 -24.39 7.38
N ASN A 213 6.74 -23.89 8.02
CA ASN A 213 6.88 -23.75 9.47
C ASN A 213 6.85 -22.26 9.81
N LEU A 214 5.68 -21.77 10.27
CA LEU A 214 5.51 -20.41 10.81
C LEU A 214 5.76 -20.47 12.32
N VAL A 215 6.80 -19.78 12.80
CA VAL A 215 7.15 -19.81 14.23
C VAL A 215 7.33 -18.41 14.78
N PRO A 216 6.50 -17.99 15.74
CA PRO A 216 6.62 -16.69 16.39
C PRO A 216 7.91 -16.56 17.21
N PHE A 217 8.61 -15.44 17.05
CA PHE A 217 9.69 -15.03 17.91
C PHE A 217 9.13 -14.19 19.07
N VAL A 218 9.12 -14.76 20.27
CA VAL A 218 8.46 -14.17 21.45
C VAL A 218 9.45 -13.33 22.22
N THR A 219 9.07 -12.08 22.55
CA THR A 219 9.92 -11.07 23.21
C THR A 219 9.37 -10.60 24.56
N LEU A 220 8.48 -11.35 25.19
CA LEU A 220 7.79 -10.93 26.43
C LEU A 220 8.73 -10.73 27.63
N ASN A 221 9.80 -11.52 27.69
CA ASN A 221 10.82 -11.47 28.73
C ASN A 221 12.11 -12.14 28.24
N GLU A 222 13.16 -12.08 29.04
CA GLU A 222 14.48 -12.63 28.69
C GLU A 222 14.44 -14.15 28.41
N GLU A 223 13.72 -14.91 29.23
CA GLU A 223 13.58 -16.37 29.07
C GLU A 223 12.89 -16.70 27.73
N ALA A 224 11.84 -15.95 27.37
CA ALA A 224 11.14 -16.12 26.09
C ALA A 224 12.04 -15.81 24.89
N ILE A 225 12.90 -14.81 25.00
CA ILE A 225 13.87 -14.47 23.95
C ILE A 225 14.89 -15.59 23.79
N VAL A 226 15.48 -16.08 24.88
CA VAL A 226 16.43 -17.19 24.84
C VAL A 226 15.79 -18.42 24.19
N LYS A 227 14.58 -18.78 24.61
CA LYS A 227 13.82 -19.91 24.04
C LYS A 227 13.53 -19.69 22.54
N SER A 228 13.18 -18.47 22.14
CA SER A 228 12.92 -18.16 20.73
C SER A 228 14.18 -18.29 19.88
N VAL A 229 15.34 -17.87 20.39
CA VAL A 229 16.65 -18.08 19.72
C VAL A 229 16.92 -19.57 19.55
N GLU A 230 16.75 -20.38 20.58
CA GLU A 230 16.94 -21.83 20.50
C GLU A 230 15.99 -22.50 19.52
N THR A 231 14.71 -22.12 19.55
CA THR A 231 13.69 -22.58 18.61
C THR A 231 14.03 -22.18 17.17
N MET A 232 14.56 -20.98 16.95
CA MET A 232 14.99 -20.50 15.64
C MET A 232 16.18 -21.34 15.12
N VAL A 233 17.17 -21.61 15.94
CA VAL A 233 18.32 -22.44 15.59
C VAL A 233 17.87 -23.84 15.19
N ASP A 234 16.98 -24.45 15.95
CA ASP A 234 16.43 -25.78 15.66
C ASP A 234 15.67 -25.82 14.32
N ASN A 235 14.86 -24.81 14.04
CA ASN A 235 14.11 -24.73 12.78
C ASN A 235 15.03 -24.47 11.58
N ILE A 236 16.02 -23.60 11.71
CA ILE A 236 17.05 -23.40 10.68
C ILE A 236 17.77 -24.74 10.38
N GLY A 237 18.06 -25.54 11.41
CA GLY A 237 18.67 -26.86 11.25
C GLY A 237 17.85 -27.83 10.41
N LYS A 238 16.54 -27.75 10.41
CA LYS A 238 15.56 -28.61 9.71
C LYS A 238 15.13 -28.11 8.36
N ALA A 239 15.21 -26.79 8.12
CA ALA A 239 14.71 -26.15 6.92
C ALA A 239 15.59 -26.40 5.69
N ASN A 240 14.98 -26.30 4.51
CA ASN A 240 15.64 -26.23 3.22
C ASN A 240 15.62 -24.80 2.67
N ILE A 241 14.61 -24.03 3.05
CA ILE A 241 14.43 -22.64 2.69
C ILE A 241 14.21 -21.83 3.97
N LEU A 242 14.92 -20.72 4.10
CA LEU A 242 14.72 -19.72 5.14
C LEU A 242 14.15 -18.46 4.50
N PHE A 243 12.95 -18.10 4.92
CA PHE A 243 12.21 -16.96 4.36
C PHE A 243 12.02 -15.86 5.41
N PHE A 244 12.50 -14.66 5.12
CA PHE A 244 12.24 -13.47 5.92
C PHE A 244 11.13 -12.65 5.28
N ALA A 245 9.98 -12.59 5.94
CA ALA A 245 8.82 -11.85 5.46
C ALA A 245 9.01 -10.33 5.58
N GLY A 246 8.08 -9.60 4.99
CA GLY A 246 8.00 -8.16 5.08
C GLY A 246 7.41 -7.66 6.41
N GLY A 247 7.10 -6.39 6.47
CA GLY A 247 6.53 -5.72 7.63
C GLY A 247 7.43 -4.62 8.17
N PHE A 248 7.31 -4.40 9.48
CA PHE A 248 8.03 -3.35 10.23
C PHE A 248 8.51 -3.96 11.54
N SER A 249 9.59 -4.74 11.51
CA SER A 249 10.03 -5.50 12.66
C SER A 249 10.34 -4.62 13.87
N ALA A 250 9.65 -4.89 14.99
CA ALA A 250 9.70 -4.10 16.23
C ALA A 250 9.44 -2.59 15.99
N ALA A 251 8.53 -2.26 15.06
CA ALA A 251 8.10 -0.90 14.71
C ALA A 251 9.21 -0.02 14.14
N ASP A 252 10.10 -0.58 13.34
CA ASP A 252 11.24 0.08 12.68
C ASP A 252 11.38 1.58 12.96
N GLU A 253 12.51 1.95 13.51
CA GLU A 253 12.85 3.37 13.73
C GLU A 253 13.30 4.01 12.41
N PRO A 254 13.19 5.34 12.27
CA PRO A 254 13.77 6.08 11.17
C PRO A 254 15.16 5.64 10.87
N ASP A 255 16.00 5.48 10.34
CA ASP A 255 17.39 4.99 10.19
C ASP A 255 17.63 3.56 10.71
N GLY A 256 16.57 2.80 10.99
CA GLY A 256 16.64 1.50 11.64
C GLY A 256 15.82 0.37 11.05
N SER A 257 15.34 0.46 9.80
CA SER A 257 14.59 -0.62 9.14
C SER A 257 15.28 -1.96 9.28
N ALA A 258 14.52 -2.95 9.71
CA ALA A 258 14.98 -4.31 9.99
C ALA A 258 16.02 -4.45 11.13
N LYS A 259 16.30 -3.41 11.90
CA LYS A 259 17.29 -3.42 12.99
C LYS A 259 17.06 -4.58 13.97
N PHE A 260 15.81 -4.87 14.32
CA PHE A 260 15.48 -5.97 15.20
C PHE A 260 15.89 -7.34 14.60
N ILE A 261 15.52 -7.58 13.35
CA ILE A 261 15.87 -8.82 12.65
C ILE A 261 17.40 -8.94 12.57
N VAL A 262 18.09 -7.88 12.17
CA VAL A 262 19.56 -7.86 12.07
C VAL A 262 20.21 -8.23 13.40
N ASN A 263 19.74 -7.66 14.52
CA ASN A 263 20.27 -8.01 15.84
C ASN A 263 20.08 -9.50 16.19
N ILE A 264 18.95 -10.09 15.80
CA ILE A 264 18.73 -11.52 15.98
C ILE A 264 19.63 -12.34 15.07
N LEU A 265 19.81 -11.95 13.82
CA LEU A 265 20.69 -12.65 12.87
C LEU A 265 22.16 -12.64 13.31
N LEU A 266 22.59 -11.54 13.95
CA LEU A 266 23.94 -11.39 14.48
C LEU A 266 24.16 -12.09 15.84
N ASN A 267 23.12 -12.67 16.45
CA ASN A 267 23.29 -13.51 17.64
C ASN A 267 24.18 -14.73 17.28
N GLU A 268 25.18 -15.00 18.10
CA GLU A 268 26.21 -16.02 17.81
C GLU A 268 25.64 -17.40 17.44
N LYS A 269 24.60 -17.86 18.16
CA LYS A 269 23.95 -19.15 17.87
C LYS A 269 23.19 -19.15 16.54
N VAL A 270 22.44 -18.06 16.27
CA VAL A 270 21.67 -17.90 15.03
C VAL A 270 22.60 -17.76 13.83
N ARG A 271 23.66 -16.94 13.97
CA ARG A 271 24.69 -16.76 12.95
C ARG A 271 25.34 -18.11 12.58
N ALA A 272 25.80 -18.86 13.56
CA ALA A 272 26.38 -20.17 13.34
C ALA A 272 25.42 -21.17 12.67
N ALA A 273 24.13 -21.11 13.02
CA ALA A 273 23.09 -21.93 12.38
C ALA A 273 22.88 -21.54 10.91
N ILE A 274 22.87 -20.24 10.60
CA ILE A 274 22.73 -19.73 9.23
C ILE A 274 23.99 -20.06 8.40
N ASP A 275 25.18 -19.90 8.94
CA ASP A 275 26.43 -20.28 8.26
C ASP A 275 26.43 -21.78 7.89
N SER A 276 26.00 -22.63 8.82
CA SER A 276 25.82 -24.05 8.57
C SER A 276 24.75 -24.37 7.55
N PHE A 277 23.64 -23.58 7.59
CA PHE A 277 22.54 -23.68 6.63
C PHE A 277 22.99 -23.37 5.20
N ILE A 278 23.74 -22.29 5.02
CA ILE A 278 24.28 -21.87 3.72
C ILE A 278 25.31 -22.94 3.24
N ALA A 279 26.19 -23.38 4.12
CA ALA A 279 27.24 -24.37 3.77
C ALA A 279 26.67 -25.69 3.24
N ARG A 280 25.50 -26.13 3.74
CA ARG A 280 24.82 -27.34 3.23
C ARG A 280 23.95 -27.10 1.99
N GLY A 281 23.88 -25.84 1.48
CA GLY A 281 23.12 -25.48 0.27
C GLY A 281 21.70 -25.05 0.52
N GLY A 282 21.37 -24.63 1.75
CA GLY A 282 20.08 -24.01 2.07
C GLY A 282 19.87 -22.71 1.32
N LEU A 283 18.62 -22.43 0.98
CA LEU A 283 18.22 -21.24 0.23
C LEU A 283 17.64 -20.18 1.15
N ILE A 284 18.06 -18.92 0.97
CA ILE A 284 17.54 -17.78 1.73
C ILE A 284 16.86 -16.81 0.77
N ILE A 285 15.72 -16.27 1.19
CA ILE A 285 15.03 -15.17 0.50
C ILE A 285 14.46 -14.20 1.53
N GLY A 286 14.51 -12.92 1.22
CA GLY A 286 13.91 -11.84 2.02
C GLY A 286 13.06 -10.92 1.16
N ILE A 287 11.87 -10.58 1.64
CA ILE A 287 10.95 -9.66 0.98
C ILE A 287 10.80 -8.40 1.84
N CYS A 288 10.89 -7.20 1.22
CA CYS A 288 10.68 -5.92 1.88
C CYS A 288 11.57 -5.78 3.15
N ASN A 289 11.01 -5.79 4.35
CA ASN A 289 11.76 -5.72 5.61
C ASN A 289 12.76 -6.89 5.77
N GLY A 290 12.39 -8.09 5.31
CA GLY A 290 13.32 -9.23 5.26
C GLY A 290 14.50 -8.99 4.30
N PHE A 291 14.28 -8.36 3.15
CA PHE A 291 15.35 -7.97 2.24
C PHE A 291 16.28 -6.93 2.87
N GLN A 292 15.71 -5.91 3.54
CA GLN A 292 16.50 -4.93 4.31
C GLN A 292 17.40 -5.60 5.34
N ALA A 293 16.88 -6.63 6.04
CA ALA A 293 17.67 -7.40 7.01
C ALA A 293 18.83 -8.15 6.36
N LEU A 294 18.61 -8.78 5.21
CA LEU A 294 19.66 -9.51 4.48
C LEU A 294 20.77 -8.57 4.00
N VAL A 295 20.41 -7.37 3.51
CA VAL A 295 21.41 -6.37 3.08
C VAL A 295 22.19 -5.84 4.27
N LYS A 296 21.51 -5.44 5.34
CA LYS A 296 22.14 -4.84 6.53
C LYS A 296 22.97 -5.82 7.35
N SER A 297 22.74 -7.14 7.21
CA SER A 297 23.57 -8.18 7.85
C SER A 297 24.77 -8.62 7.01
N GLY A 298 24.90 -8.11 5.77
CA GLY A 298 25.94 -8.51 4.84
C GLY A 298 25.65 -9.80 4.07
N LEU A 299 24.59 -10.55 4.41
CA LEU A 299 24.20 -11.75 3.66
C LEU A 299 23.91 -11.43 2.18
N LEU A 300 23.51 -10.23 1.88
CA LEU A 300 23.49 -9.66 0.53
C LEU A 300 24.38 -8.41 0.49
N PRO A 301 25.22 -8.26 -0.52
CA PRO A 301 25.46 -9.16 -1.66
C PRO A 301 26.55 -10.23 -1.41
N TYR A 302 27.14 -10.28 -0.21
CA TYR A 302 28.38 -11.03 0.04
C TYR A 302 28.19 -12.54 0.22
N GLY A 303 26.99 -12.99 0.56
CA GLY A 303 26.68 -14.40 0.80
C GLY A 303 27.16 -14.92 2.18
N ASN A 304 27.65 -14.04 3.03
CA ASN A 304 28.09 -14.31 4.40
C ASN A 304 27.80 -13.09 5.28
N PHE A 305 27.92 -13.24 6.59
CA PHE A 305 27.83 -12.10 7.50
C PHE A 305 29.10 -11.27 7.43
N GLU A 306 28.95 -10.01 7.06
CA GLU A 306 30.03 -9.03 7.06
C GLU A 306 29.67 -7.82 7.88
N ASP A 307 30.65 -7.24 8.56
CA ASP A 307 30.49 -6.00 9.30
C ASP A 307 30.31 -4.84 8.31
N ALA A 308 29.29 -4.01 8.54
CA ALA A 308 29.01 -2.86 7.71
C ALA A 308 30.13 -1.84 7.76
N THR A 309 30.54 -1.35 6.60
CA THR A 309 31.52 -0.26 6.43
C THR A 309 30.82 0.96 5.82
N SER A 310 31.53 2.08 5.69
CA SER A 310 31.01 3.28 5.03
C SER A 310 30.70 3.10 3.54
N THR A 311 31.13 2.03 2.93
CA THR A 311 30.92 1.69 1.51
C THR A 311 30.05 0.46 1.31
N SER A 312 29.55 -0.15 2.40
CA SER A 312 28.66 -1.29 2.31
C SER A 312 27.29 -0.88 1.76
N PRO A 313 26.67 -1.71 0.89
CA PRO A 313 25.31 -1.46 0.44
C PRO A 313 24.34 -1.38 1.61
N THR A 314 23.37 -0.50 1.51
CA THR A 314 22.28 -0.39 2.47
C THR A 314 21.00 0.08 1.79
N LEU A 315 19.89 -0.02 2.47
CA LEU A 315 18.62 0.57 2.07
C LEU A 315 18.30 1.73 3.00
N PHE A 316 17.86 2.84 2.41
CA PHE A 316 17.60 4.09 3.10
C PHE A 316 16.31 4.74 2.62
N TYR A 317 16.00 5.92 3.15
CA TYR A 317 14.80 6.67 2.78
C TYR A 317 14.70 6.91 1.28
N ASN A 318 13.48 6.81 0.76
CA ASN A 318 13.18 7.28 -0.59
C ASN A 318 13.53 8.76 -0.73
N ASP A 319 13.97 9.20 -1.91
CA ASP A 319 14.27 10.61 -2.17
C ASP A 319 13.04 11.52 -1.96
N ALA A 320 11.86 10.95 -2.16
CA ALA A 320 10.58 11.57 -1.88
C ALA A 320 10.29 11.80 -0.40
N ASN A 321 11.08 11.24 0.49
CA ASN A 321 10.84 11.21 1.94
C ASN A 321 9.42 10.76 2.34
N GLN A 322 8.81 9.93 1.51
CA GLN A 322 7.47 9.36 1.72
C GLN A 322 7.38 7.93 1.21
N HIS A 323 6.32 7.24 1.61
CA HIS A 323 6.00 5.89 1.16
C HIS A 323 5.66 5.89 -0.34
N VAL A 324 6.27 4.96 -1.08
CA VAL A 324 6.00 4.73 -2.51
C VAL A 324 5.27 3.41 -2.67
N ALA A 325 4.09 3.43 -3.29
CA ALA A 325 3.32 2.24 -3.63
C ALA A 325 2.92 2.30 -5.11
N LYS A 326 3.54 1.45 -5.94
CA LYS A 326 3.26 1.40 -7.39
C LYS A 326 3.70 0.09 -8.01
N MET A 327 3.25 -0.17 -9.23
CA MET A 327 3.81 -1.20 -10.08
C MET A 327 5.09 -0.69 -10.75
N VAL A 328 6.14 -1.50 -10.72
CA VAL A 328 7.41 -1.22 -11.40
C VAL A 328 7.80 -2.38 -12.32
N GLU A 329 8.49 -2.07 -13.39
CA GLU A 329 9.09 -3.08 -14.25
C GLU A 329 10.51 -3.39 -13.79
N THR A 330 10.79 -4.68 -13.64
CA THR A 330 12.13 -5.18 -13.34
C THR A 330 12.62 -6.04 -14.48
N ARG A 331 13.89 -5.90 -14.84
CA ARG A 331 14.56 -6.70 -15.86
C ARG A 331 15.52 -7.69 -15.22
N ILE A 332 15.44 -8.95 -15.62
CA ILE A 332 16.41 -9.96 -15.20
C ILE A 332 17.79 -9.63 -15.77
N ALA A 333 18.73 -9.25 -14.93
CA ALA A 333 20.07 -8.87 -15.32
C ALA A 333 21.05 -10.08 -15.42
N ASN A 334 20.82 -11.11 -14.59
CA ASN A 334 21.55 -12.38 -14.64
C ASN A 334 20.69 -13.50 -14.01
N THR A 335 21.12 -14.76 -14.18
CA THR A 335 20.46 -15.94 -13.62
C THR A 335 21.33 -16.70 -12.64
N ASN A 336 22.27 -16.02 -11.99
CA ASN A 336 23.23 -16.61 -11.06
C ASN A 336 22.62 -17.00 -9.68
N SER A 337 21.34 -17.29 -9.63
CA SER A 337 20.64 -17.71 -8.42
C SER A 337 19.70 -18.87 -8.71
N PRO A 338 19.60 -19.88 -7.82
CA PRO A 338 18.59 -20.93 -7.96
C PRO A 338 17.15 -20.40 -8.04
N TRP A 339 16.87 -19.25 -7.44
CA TRP A 339 15.56 -18.57 -7.52
C TRP A 339 15.20 -18.12 -8.93
N LEU A 340 16.18 -17.98 -9.80
CA LEU A 340 16.00 -17.51 -11.18
C LEU A 340 16.10 -18.63 -12.21
N ALA A 341 16.00 -19.90 -11.79
CA ALA A 341 16.14 -21.05 -12.68
C ALA A 341 15.03 -21.14 -13.77
N GLY A 342 13.90 -20.51 -13.56
CA GLY A 342 12.74 -20.49 -14.47
C GLY A 342 12.66 -19.29 -15.41
N VAL A 343 13.62 -18.35 -15.37
CA VAL A 343 13.61 -17.11 -16.15
C VAL A 343 14.88 -16.97 -17.00
N GLN A 344 14.88 -16.02 -17.93
CA GLN A 344 15.99 -15.73 -18.83
C GLN A 344 16.49 -14.29 -18.62
N VAL A 345 17.77 -14.05 -18.92
CA VAL A 345 18.35 -12.71 -18.95
C VAL A 345 17.58 -11.87 -19.98
N GLY A 346 17.11 -10.71 -19.56
CA GLY A 346 16.32 -9.80 -20.38
C GLY A 346 14.80 -9.89 -20.16
N ASP A 347 14.31 -10.92 -19.47
CA ASP A 347 12.89 -11.02 -19.12
C ASP A 347 12.47 -9.81 -18.27
N ILE A 348 11.28 -9.28 -18.57
CA ILE A 348 10.69 -8.13 -17.86
C ILE A 348 9.48 -8.60 -17.06
N HIS A 349 9.46 -8.26 -15.81
CA HIS A 349 8.38 -8.57 -14.88
C HIS A 349 7.85 -7.30 -14.24
N ALA A 350 6.53 -7.11 -14.27
CA ALA A 350 5.86 -6.06 -13.50
C ALA A 350 5.62 -6.57 -12.07
N ILE A 351 6.18 -5.90 -11.08
CA ILE A 351 6.04 -6.25 -9.67
C ILE A 351 5.54 -5.05 -8.86
N PRO A 352 4.73 -5.27 -7.82
CA PRO A 352 4.36 -4.20 -6.90
C PRO A 352 5.54 -3.85 -5.99
N VAL A 353 5.76 -2.56 -5.77
CA VAL A 353 6.61 -2.05 -4.70
C VAL A 353 5.76 -1.25 -3.71
N SER A 354 6.09 -1.38 -2.42
CA SER A 354 5.43 -0.66 -1.33
C SER A 354 6.46 -0.48 -0.21
N HIS A 355 7.07 0.70 -0.15
CA HIS A 355 8.17 0.96 0.78
C HIS A 355 8.36 2.44 1.09
N GLY A 356 8.79 2.76 2.33
CA GLY A 356 9.28 4.06 2.75
C GLY A 356 10.80 4.17 2.63
N GLU A 357 11.50 3.04 2.72
CA GLU A 357 12.95 2.91 2.67
C GLU A 357 13.36 1.85 1.64
N GLY A 358 13.26 2.18 0.38
CA GLY A 358 13.58 1.31 -0.74
C GLY A 358 14.72 1.82 -1.64
N LYS A 359 15.31 2.96 -1.27
CA LYS A 359 16.48 3.50 -1.98
C LYS A 359 17.71 2.69 -1.60
N PHE A 360 18.33 2.10 -2.62
CA PHE A 360 19.53 1.29 -2.49
C PHE A 360 20.79 2.16 -2.65
#